data_8c27dce151664117fa47624685c7a995
#
_entry.id   8c27dce151664117fa47624685c7a995
#
_cell.length_a   1.000
_cell.length_b   1.000
_cell.length_c   1.000
_cell.angle_alpha   90.00
_cell.angle_beta   90.00
_cell.angle_gamma   90.00
#
_symmetry.space_group_name_H-M   'P 1'
#
loop_
_entity.id
_entity.type
_entity.pdbx_description
1 polymer ?
#
loop_
_entity_poly.entity_id
_entity_poly.type
_entity_poly.pdbx_seq_one_letter_code
_entity_poly.pdbx_strand_id
1 'polypeptide(L)'
;ETDFTLNKAFEVSTMYQRIRDLREDRDLLQKDVAAYLKCTQVCYSNYETGKRDIPTEVLIQLAHLYHTSTDYILGLTDDSAPPIPRKT
;
A
#
# COMPACT_ATOMS: atom_id res chain seq x y z
N GLU A 1 8.94 15.76 20.42
CA GLU A 1 9.86 14.65 20.57
C GLU A 1 9.14 13.35 20.54
N THR A 2 8.46 13.09 21.63
CA THR A 2 7.66 11.87 21.70
C THR A 2 6.65 11.84 20.57
N ASP A 3 6.10 13.00 20.26
CA ASP A 3 5.10 13.09 19.20
C ASP A 3 5.69 12.70 17.86
N PHE A 4 6.91 13.10 17.62
CA PHE A 4 7.56 12.76 16.37
C PHE A 4 7.66 11.24 16.19
N THR A 5 8.07 10.55 17.26
CA THR A 5 8.21 9.11 17.22
C THR A 5 6.86 8.42 16.99
N LEU A 6 5.84 8.92 17.67
CA LEU A 6 4.51 8.34 17.54
C LEU A 6 3.96 8.53 16.13
N ASN A 7 4.16 9.71 15.54
CA ASN A 7 3.67 9.98 14.22
C ASN A 7 4.30 9.06 13.20
N LYS A 8 5.59 8.83 13.35
CA LYS A 8 6.29 7.96 12.43
C LYS A 8 5.76 6.53 12.51
N ALA A 9 5.56 6.02 13.71
CA ALA A 9 5.04 4.68 13.90
C ALA A 9 3.62 4.57 13.37
N PHE A 10 2.83 5.62 13.58
CA PHE A 10 1.45 5.62 13.11
C PHE A 10 1.38 5.58 11.59
N GLU A 11 2.23 6.34 10.91
CA GLU A 11 2.24 6.37 9.45
C GLU A 11 2.57 5.00 8.87
N VAL A 12 3.56 4.32 9.44
CA VAL A 12 3.91 3.00 8.97
C VAL A 12 2.74 2.04 9.14
N SER A 13 2.09 2.08 10.30
CA SER A 13 0.92 1.24 10.53
C SER A 13 -0.19 1.52 9.53
N THR A 14 -0.38 2.81 9.22
CA THR A 14 -1.43 3.19 8.28
C THR A 14 -1.19 2.62 6.90
N MET A 15 0.06 2.61 6.45
CA MET A 15 0.40 2.07 5.14
C MET A 15 0.02 0.61 5.02
N TYR A 16 0.43 -0.19 5.98
CA TYR A 16 0.14 -1.62 5.95
C TYR A 16 -1.34 -1.89 6.04
N GLN A 17 -2.02 -1.13 6.89
CA GLN A 17 -3.46 -1.29 7.04
C GLN A 17 -4.19 -0.94 5.75
N ARG A 18 -3.76 0.11 5.07
CA ARG A 18 -4.43 0.55 3.85
C ARG A 18 -4.30 -0.44 2.71
N ILE A 19 -3.15 -1.06 2.52
CA ILE A 19 -3.03 -2.05 1.45
C ILE A 19 -3.90 -3.27 1.73
N ARG A 20 -4.03 -3.63 2.99
CA ARG A 20 -4.91 -4.73 3.37
C ARG A 20 -6.37 -4.36 3.14
N ASP A 21 -6.77 -3.16 3.58
CA ASP A 21 -8.14 -2.71 3.41
C ASP A 21 -8.52 -2.61 1.94
N LEU A 22 -7.63 -2.10 1.12
CA LEU A 22 -7.89 -1.97 -0.31
C LEU A 22 -8.09 -3.35 -0.94
N ARG A 23 -7.29 -4.33 -0.51
CA ARG A 23 -7.43 -5.68 -1.02
C ARG A 23 -8.77 -6.29 -0.59
N GLU A 24 -9.09 -6.17 0.70
CA GLU A 24 -10.31 -6.76 1.22
C GLU A 24 -11.56 -6.11 0.66
N ASP A 25 -11.52 -4.80 0.44
CA ASP A 25 -12.65 -4.09 -0.13
C ASP A 25 -12.99 -4.58 -1.54
N ARG A 26 -12.05 -5.17 -2.23
CA ARG A 26 -12.26 -5.68 -3.58
C ARG A 26 -12.39 -7.19 -3.60
N ASP A 27 -12.53 -7.81 -2.42
CA ASP A 27 -12.68 -9.26 -2.29
C ASP A 27 -11.55 -10.02 -2.97
N LEU A 28 -10.35 -9.46 -2.92
CA LEU A 28 -9.17 -10.13 -3.46
C LEU A 28 -8.47 -10.92 -2.37
N LEU A 29 -7.94 -12.07 -2.75
CA LEU A 29 -7.11 -12.86 -1.86
C LEU A 29 -5.65 -12.41 -1.99
N GLN A 30 -4.85 -12.73 -0.97
CA GLN A 30 -3.43 -12.39 -1.04
C GLN A 30 -2.78 -13.00 -2.26
N LYS A 31 -3.18 -14.21 -2.65
CA LYS A 31 -2.58 -14.86 -3.82
C LYS A 31 -2.92 -14.11 -5.11
N ASP A 32 -4.06 -13.46 -5.15
CA ASP A 32 -4.45 -12.70 -6.34
C ASP A 32 -3.55 -11.49 -6.52
N VAL A 33 -3.29 -10.77 -5.43
CA VAL A 33 -2.42 -9.60 -5.48
C VAL A 33 -0.99 -10.03 -5.76
N ALA A 34 -0.55 -11.13 -5.15
CA ALA A 34 0.79 -11.65 -5.39
C ALA A 34 0.98 -11.97 -6.87
N ALA A 35 -0.03 -12.57 -7.50
CA ALA A 35 0.04 -12.87 -8.93
C ALA A 35 0.16 -11.59 -9.76
N TYR A 36 -0.58 -10.56 -9.40
CA TYR A 36 -0.48 -9.28 -10.10
C TYR A 36 0.92 -8.71 -9.99
N LEU A 37 1.51 -8.82 -8.80
CA LEU A 37 2.85 -8.30 -8.54
C LEU A 37 3.96 -9.22 -9.03
N LYS A 38 3.60 -10.41 -9.51
CA LYS A 38 4.55 -11.42 -9.97
C LYS A 38 5.51 -11.85 -8.86
N CYS A 39 4.96 -12.06 -7.68
CA CYS A 39 5.74 -12.56 -6.55
C CYS A 39 4.95 -13.68 -5.87
N THR A 40 5.57 -14.31 -4.88
CA THR A 40 4.90 -15.39 -4.15
C THR A 40 3.91 -14.82 -3.15
N GLN A 41 2.95 -15.66 -2.74
CA GLN A 41 2.00 -15.23 -1.73
C GLN A 41 2.71 -14.91 -0.42
N VAL A 42 3.73 -15.67 -0.06
CA VAL A 42 4.50 -15.40 1.15
C VAL A 42 5.18 -14.03 1.07
N CYS A 43 5.75 -13.72 -0.08
CA CYS A 43 6.38 -12.42 -0.29
C CYS A 43 5.38 -11.29 -0.09
N TYR A 44 4.20 -11.39 -0.71
CA TYR A 44 3.19 -10.36 -0.57
C TYR A 44 2.68 -10.28 0.87
N SER A 45 2.46 -11.43 1.50
CA SER A 45 2.00 -11.45 2.88
C SER A 45 2.96 -10.71 3.80
N ASN A 46 4.25 -10.82 3.54
CA ASN A 46 5.25 -10.10 4.35
C ASN A 46 5.11 -8.59 4.19
N TYR A 47 4.66 -8.13 3.03
CA TYR A 47 4.38 -6.70 2.86
C TYR A 47 3.19 -6.27 3.71
N GLU A 48 2.11 -7.04 3.72
CA GLU A 48 0.91 -6.68 4.47
C GLU A 48 1.15 -6.68 5.98
N THR A 49 2.00 -7.57 6.45
CA THR A 49 2.25 -7.69 7.88
C THR A 49 3.39 -6.80 8.37
N GLY A 50 4.05 -6.11 7.46
CA GLY A 50 5.15 -5.23 7.85
C GLY A 50 6.45 -5.95 8.13
N LYS A 51 6.52 -7.24 7.85
CA LYS A 51 7.77 -7.99 8.03
C LYS A 51 8.82 -7.59 7.02
N ARG A 52 8.39 -6.98 5.94
CA ARG A 52 9.28 -6.60 4.86
C ARG A 52 8.84 -5.25 4.32
N ASP A 53 9.80 -4.38 4.08
CA ASP A 53 9.50 -3.08 3.48
C ASP A 53 8.94 -3.26 2.08
N ILE A 54 8.04 -2.37 1.70
CA ILE A 54 7.44 -2.41 0.37
C ILE A 54 8.32 -1.63 -0.58
N PRO A 55 8.90 -2.29 -1.58
CA PRO A 55 9.70 -1.56 -2.57
C PRO A 55 8.86 -0.51 -3.29
N THR A 56 9.51 0.56 -3.71
CA THR A 56 8.82 1.63 -4.43
C THR A 56 8.05 1.11 -5.63
N GLU A 57 8.64 0.21 -6.38
CA GLU A 57 8.00 -0.39 -7.55
C GLU A 57 6.70 -1.08 -7.19
N VAL A 58 6.73 -1.84 -6.09
CA VAL A 58 5.54 -2.56 -5.64
C VAL A 58 4.48 -1.58 -5.18
N LEU A 59 4.89 -0.52 -4.49
CA LEU A 59 3.97 0.51 -4.05
C LEU A 59 3.25 1.15 -5.22
N ILE A 60 3.96 1.45 -6.28
CA ILE A 60 3.37 2.05 -7.48
C ILE A 60 2.41 1.06 -8.14
N GLN A 61 2.79 -0.21 -8.21
CA GLN A 61 1.93 -1.23 -8.79
C GLN A 61 0.63 -1.40 -8.00
N LEU A 62 0.72 -1.33 -6.67
CA LEU A 62 -0.47 -1.42 -5.84
C LEU A 62 -1.38 -0.22 -6.06
N ALA A 63 -0.80 0.96 -6.21
CA ALA A 63 -1.60 2.15 -6.48
C ALA A 63 -2.34 2.01 -7.81
N HIS A 64 -1.69 1.46 -8.82
CA HIS A 64 -2.34 1.21 -10.11
C HIS A 64 -3.43 0.16 -10.00
N LEU A 65 -3.15 -0.92 -9.30
CA LEU A 65 -4.12 -2.00 -9.15
C LEU A 65 -5.40 -1.50 -8.50
N TYR A 66 -5.27 -0.68 -7.46
CA TYR A 66 -6.42 -0.20 -6.70
C TYR A 66 -6.93 1.15 -7.19
N HIS A 67 -6.34 1.67 -8.25
CA HIS A 67 -6.76 2.94 -8.84
C HIS A 67 -6.76 4.05 -7.79
N THR A 68 -5.66 4.16 -7.07
CA THR A 68 -5.48 5.16 -6.04
C THR A 68 -4.07 5.76 -6.16
N SER A 69 -3.67 6.57 -5.20
CA SER A 69 -2.35 7.20 -5.23
C SER A 69 -1.43 6.53 -4.23
N THR A 70 -0.13 6.63 -4.47
CA THR A 70 0.85 6.18 -3.48
C THR A 70 0.74 7.02 -2.21
N ASP A 71 0.37 8.30 -2.33
CA ASP A 71 0.16 9.15 -1.17
C ASP A 71 -0.93 8.60 -0.26
N TYR A 72 -2.01 8.12 -0.85
CA TYR A 72 -3.07 7.52 -0.06
C TYR A 72 -2.59 6.27 0.67
N ILE A 73 -1.86 5.41 -0.04
CA ILE A 73 -1.36 4.18 0.57
C ILE A 73 -0.41 4.51 1.71
N LEU A 74 0.44 5.51 1.52
CA LEU A 74 1.43 5.89 2.52
C LEU A 74 0.83 6.63 3.72
N GLY A 75 -0.44 7.02 3.63
CA GLY A 75 -1.07 7.73 4.72
C GLY A 75 -0.85 9.22 4.70
N LEU A 76 -0.36 9.76 3.59
CA LEU A 76 -0.10 11.19 3.46
C LEU A 76 -1.34 11.98 3.09
N THR A 77 -2.38 11.31 2.65
CA THR A 77 -3.65 11.93 2.32
C THR A 77 -4.77 10.94 2.60
N ASP A 78 -5.95 11.45 2.88
CA ASP A 78 -7.14 10.62 3.02
C ASP A 78 -7.94 10.53 1.73
N ASP A 79 -7.50 11.21 0.69
CA ASP A 79 -8.16 11.19 -0.60
C ASP A 79 -7.68 9.99 -1.39
N SER A 80 -8.58 9.05 -1.65
CA SER A 80 -8.24 7.81 -2.34
C SER A 80 -8.28 7.94 -3.85
N ALA A 81 -8.57 9.12 -4.38
CA ALA A 81 -8.61 9.31 -5.82
C ALA A 81 -7.22 9.15 -6.43
N PRO A 82 -7.13 8.62 -7.66
CA PRO A 82 -5.83 8.50 -8.30
C PRO A 82 -5.25 9.86 -8.63
N PRO A 83 -3.95 9.95 -8.81
CA PRO A 83 -3.33 11.23 -9.13
C PRO A 83 -3.76 11.71 -10.51
N ILE A 84 -3.69 13.02 -10.71
CA ILE A 84 -3.99 13.61 -12.01
C ILE A 84 -2.91 13.17 -12.99
N PRO A 85 -3.29 12.63 -14.16
CA PRO A 85 -2.28 12.20 -15.11
C PRO A 85 -1.39 13.34 -15.54
N ARG A 86 -0.12 13.01 -15.71
CA ARG A 86 0.83 14.01 -16.13
C ARG A 86 0.66 14.26 -17.63
N LYS A 87 0.69 15.52 -17.98
CA LYS A 87 0.69 15.87 -19.39
C LYS A 87 2.10 15.74 -19.96
N THR A 88 2.23 15.22 -21.13
CA THR A 88 3.54 15.09 -21.76
C THR A 88 3.56 15.67 -23.15
#